data_403a3ab7efa1d35aecfe2d8ea4bae33e
#
_entry.id   403a3ab7efa1d35aecfe2d8ea4bae33e
#
_cell.length_a   1.000
_cell.length_b   1.000
_cell.length_c   1.000
_cell.angle_alpha   90.00
_cell.angle_beta   90.00
_cell.angle_gamma   90.00
#
_symmetry.space_group_name_H-M   'P 1'
#
loop_
_entity.id
_entity.type
_entity.pdbx_description
1 polymer ?
#
loop_
_entity_poly.entity_id
_entity_poly.type
_entity_poly.pdbx_seq_one_letter_code
_entity_poly.pdbx_strand_id
1 'polypeptide(L)'
;MAEMQWYAATDSGRFDGTAAITPRSGAVCLRAELPAGVLQNAVAALPWTMAHEEKLFMNGYQTWTACPELGKWDRQHGVECVPKFLLEKYSFDRYGDYHFVPYSGKRGQSHGFSYCYFRRGKTYRLLASLDEAPGYTIFSYDSRAAQLRIERDCAGVQHTGGSFPAFSLFFAEGTEDEVFDAWFAALGCRPRTTRRLAGYSSWYNRYQNIDEASIQEDLNGCKTLFRAGDLFQIDDGWERKVGDWLEPDPAKFPNGLRPLADAAHESGFLAGLWLAPFVCEKESLLCKDHPDWLLQADGQPWCCGCNWSGFYALDIDHPEVQAYLKQVFDRVLQDWGFDLVKLDFLYGAAPFGNARESRAGRMQRAMALLRSWCGDKLILGCGVPVMPAFGIVDYCRIGCD
;
A
#
# COMPACT_ATOMS: atom_id res chain seq x y z
N MET A 1 -18.16 6.76 27.58
CA MET A 1 -17.63 5.38 27.64
C MET A 1 -18.56 4.52 26.84
N ALA A 2 -18.05 3.78 25.86
CA ALA A 2 -18.81 2.81 25.08
C ALA A 2 -18.29 1.40 25.41
N GLU A 3 -19.17 0.41 25.42
CA GLU A 3 -18.78 -0.99 25.54
C GLU A 3 -18.61 -1.57 24.15
N MET A 4 -17.39 -2.01 23.86
CA MET A 4 -17.05 -2.69 22.62
C MET A 4 -17.19 -4.20 22.84
N GLN A 5 -18.08 -4.82 22.07
CA GLN A 5 -18.21 -6.27 21.98
C GLN A 5 -17.24 -6.78 20.93
N TRP A 6 -16.50 -7.85 21.21
CA TRP A 6 -15.58 -8.40 20.23
C TRP A 6 -15.46 -9.92 20.33
N TYR A 7 -15.05 -10.54 19.25
CA TYR A 7 -14.72 -11.95 19.21
C TYR A 7 -13.59 -12.26 18.25
N ALA A 8 -12.97 -13.40 18.42
CA ALA A 8 -12.08 -14.02 17.46
C ALA A 8 -12.41 -15.51 17.33
N ALA A 9 -12.26 -16.09 16.14
CA ALA A 9 -12.65 -17.47 15.88
C ALA A 9 -11.66 -18.20 14.96
N THR A 10 -11.51 -19.50 15.25
CA THR A 10 -11.02 -20.51 14.31
C THR A 10 -12.19 -21.39 13.85
N ASP A 11 -11.94 -22.29 12.91
CA ASP A 11 -12.90 -23.36 12.54
C ASP A 11 -13.22 -24.33 13.69
N SER A 12 -12.37 -24.34 14.72
CA SER A 12 -12.46 -25.24 15.89
C SER A 12 -13.02 -24.59 17.14
N GLY A 13 -13.17 -23.26 17.17
CA GLY A 13 -13.74 -22.57 18.33
C GLY A 13 -13.69 -21.04 18.26
N ARG A 14 -14.35 -20.42 19.25
CA ARG A 14 -14.52 -18.97 19.30
C ARG A 14 -14.29 -18.46 20.73
N PHE A 15 -13.72 -17.28 20.83
CA PHE A 15 -13.58 -16.49 22.05
C PHE A 15 -14.40 -15.20 21.90
N ASP A 16 -15.21 -14.89 22.90
CA ASP A 16 -15.98 -13.64 23.00
C ASP A 16 -15.50 -12.82 24.19
N GLY A 17 -15.43 -11.48 24.02
CA GLY A 17 -14.98 -10.57 25.04
C GLY A 17 -15.62 -9.20 24.95
N THR A 18 -15.42 -8.39 25.98
CA THR A 18 -15.84 -6.99 26.03
C THR A 18 -14.71 -6.08 26.44
N ALA A 19 -14.74 -4.82 26.00
CA ALA A 19 -13.80 -3.79 26.43
C ALA A 19 -14.48 -2.43 26.58
N ALA A 20 -14.18 -1.72 27.63
CA ALA A 20 -14.68 -0.36 27.84
C ALA A 20 -13.80 0.64 27.06
N ILE A 21 -14.38 1.37 26.14
CA ILE A 21 -13.67 2.29 25.23
C ILE A 21 -14.17 3.72 25.40
N THR A 22 -13.23 4.66 25.39
CA THR A 22 -13.50 6.09 25.24
C THR A 22 -12.70 6.65 24.06
N PRO A 23 -13.03 7.82 23.51
CA PRO A 23 -12.21 8.45 22.48
C PRO A 23 -10.77 8.77 22.91
N ARG A 24 -10.43 8.61 24.18
CA ARG A 24 -9.12 8.89 24.77
C ARG A 24 -8.51 7.67 25.48
N SER A 25 -8.91 6.45 25.06
CA SER A 25 -8.41 5.22 25.70
C SER A 25 -6.91 4.95 25.45
N GLY A 26 -6.30 5.63 24.46
CA GLY A 26 -4.92 5.31 24.08
C GLY A 26 -4.83 3.93 23.43
N ALA A 27 -3.77 3.18 23.74
CA ALA A 27 -3.56 1.83 23.22
C ALA A 27 -4.47 0.82 23.94
N VAL A 28 -5.16 0.00 23.12
CA VAL A 28 -6.05 -1.08 23.57
C VAL A 28 -5.66 -2.37 22.87
N CYS A 29 -5.16 -3.35 23.62
CA CYS A 29 -4.76 -4.65 23.09
C CYS A 29 -5.75 -5.72 23.54
N LEU A 30 -6.34 -6.42 22.58
CA LEU A 30 -7.31 -7.50 22.80
C LEU A 30 -6.72 -8.82 22.33
N ARG A 31 -6.64 -9.79 23.23
CA ARG A 31 -6.10 -11.11 22.95
C ARG A 31 -7.15 -12.17 23.23
N ALA A 32 -7.25 -13.16 22.35
CA ALA A 32 -8.14 -14.29 22.48
C ALA A 32 -7.33 -15.58 22.70
N GLU A 33 -7.74 -16.40 23.66
CA GLU A 33 -7.24 -17.77 23.76
C GLU A 33 -8.07 -18.64 22.82
N LEU A 34 -7.45 -19.07 21.71
CA LEU A 34 -8.10 -19.84 20.67
C LEU A 34 -7.56 -21.26 20.58
N PRO A 35 -8.41 -22.25 20.23
CA PRO A 35 -7.93 -23.58 19.88
C PRO A 35 -7.12 -23.54 18.58
N ALA A 36 -6.29 -24.56 18.38
CA ALA A 36 -5.63 -24.77 17.10
C ALA A 36 -6.70 -24.96 15.99
N GLY A 37 -6.41 -24.41 14.80
CA GLY A 37 -7.33 -24.46 13.66
C GLY A 37 -7.06 -23.34 12.66
N VAL A 38 -7.91 -23.21 11.67
CA VAL A 38 -7.82 -22.14 10.66
C VAL A 38 -8.54 -20.91 11.17
N LEU A 39 -7.85 -19.77 11.25
CA LEU A 39 -8.46 -18.48 11.58
C LEU A 39 -9.58 -18.15 10.58
N GLN A 40 -10.71 -17.75 11.11
CA GLN A 40 -11.86 -17.32 10.30
C GLN A 40 -11.98 -15.81 10.27
N ASN A 41 -12.19 -15.19 11.43
CA ASN A 41 -12.27 -13.75 11.59
C ASN A 41 -12.03 -13.33 13.05
N ALA A 42 -11.65 -12.06 13.23
CA ALA A 42 -11.85 -11.36 14.48
C ALA A 42 -12.63 -10.08 14.20
N VAL A 43 -13.63 -9.80 15.02
CA VAL A 43 -14.55 -8.70 14.84
C VAL A 43 -14.79 -7.99 16.15
N ALA A 44 -14.75 -6.65 16.11
CA ALA A 44 -15.19 -5.81 17.21
C ALA A 44 -16.26 -4.85 16.72
N ALA A 45 -17.22 -4.53 17.57
CA ALA A 45 -18.29 -3.59 17.28
C ALA A 45 -18.56 -2.72 18.52
N LEU A 46 -18.74 -1.43 18.28
CA LEU A 46 -19.04 -0.48 19.35
C LEU A 46 -20.03 0.58 18.86
N PRO A 47 -20.92 1.06 19.74
CA PRO A 47 -21.74 2.23 19.45
C PRO A 47 -20.84 3.44 19.22
N TRP A 48 -21.03 4.13 18.09
CA TRP A 48 -20.26 5.31 17.75
C TRP A 48 -21.13 6.32 17.01
N THR A 49 -21.44 7.40 17.67
CA THR A 49 -22.31 8.43 17.11
C THR A 49 -21.49 9.47 16.36
N MET A 50 -21.91 9.78 15.14
CA MET A 50 -21.42 10.89 14.34
C MET A 50 -22.46 12.01 14.36
N ALA A 51 -22.07 13.21 14.78
CA ALA A 51 -22.90 14.41 14.70
C ALA A 51 -23.09 14.86 13.25
N HIS A 52 -24.09 15.68 12.97
CA HIS A 52 -24.39 16.10 11.60
C HIS A 52 -23.27 16.94 10.98
N GLU A 53 -22.62 17.76 11.79
CA GLU A 53 -21.52 18.66 11.39
C GLU A 53 -20.14 17.97 11.35
N GLU A 54 -20.04 16.74 11.82
CA GLU A 54 -18.78 15.97 11.75
C GLU A 54 -18.52 15.49 10.34
N LYS A 55 -17.22 15.35 10.04
CA LYS A 55 -16.69 14.69 8.86
C LYS A 55 -16.04 13.38 9.27
N LEU A 56 -16.23 12.35 8.46
CA LEU A 56 -15.62 11.04 8.61
C LEU A 56 -14.58 10.85 7.52
N PHE A 57 -13.37 10.54 7.91
CA PHE A 57 -12.31 10.09 7.02
C PHE A 57 -12.11 8.59 7.21
N MET A 58 -12.10 7.85 6.11
CA MET A 58 -11.76 6.44 6.04
C MET A 58 -10.52 6.31 5.19
N ASN A 59 -9.39 5.92 5.79
CA ASN A 59 -8.17 5.71 5.03
C ASN A 59 -8.36 4.57 4.03
N GLY A 60 -7.95 4.78 2.80
CA GLY A 60 -8.04 3.76 1.75
C GLY A 60 -7.02 2.66 1.93
N TYR A 61 -7.18 1.59 1.17
CA TYR A 61 -6.29 0.44 1.20
C TYR A 61 -4.85 0.81 0.84
N GLN A 62 -4.68 1.62 -0.19
CA GLN A 62 -3.37 1.99 -0.72
C GLN A 62 -3.29 3.49 -1.04
N THR A 63 -2.08 3.98 -1.32
CA THR A 63 -1.81 5.40 -1.52
C THR A 63 -2.53 6.03 -2.72
N TRP A 64 -3.06 5.26 -3.66
CA TRP A 64 -3.88 5.75 -4.79
C TRP A 64 -5.36 5.92 -4.46
N THR A 65 -5.84 5.29 -3.39
CA THR A 65 -7.26 5.33 -3.05
C THR A 65 -7.70 6.75 -2.78
N ALA A 66 -8.76 7.20 -3.46
CA ALA A 66 -9.39 8.49 -3.18
C ALA A 66 -10.09 8.44 -1.82
N CYS A 67 -9.62 9.26 -0.88
CA CYS A 67 -10.09 9.27 0.49
C CYS A 67 -10.63 10.67 0.85
N PRO A 68 -11.86 11.03 0.42
CA PRO A 68 -12.46 12.29 0.81
C PRO A 68 -12.98 12.21 2.25
N GLU A 69 -13.06 13.36 2.91
CA GLU A 69 -13.87 13.48 4.13
C GLU A 69 -15.37 13.42 3.78
N LEU A 70 -16.05 12.46 4.35
CA LEU A 70 -17.47 12.17 4.12
C LEU A 70 -18.35 12.85 5.18
N GLY A 71 -19.45 13.44 4.75
CA GLY A 71 -20.54 13.81 5.65
C GLY A 71 -21.33 12.59 6.10
N LYS A 72 -22.12 12.74 7.15
CA LYS A 72 -22.89 11.65 7.77
C LYS A 72 -23.71 10.78 6.80
N TRP A 73 -24.18 11.36 5.71
CA TRP A 73 -25.05 10.70 4.74
C TRP A 73 -24.43 10.66 3.33
N ASP A 74 -23.15 10.95 3.21
CA ASP A 74 -22.45 10.82 1.93
C ASP A 74 -22.30 9.35 1.56
N ARG A 75 -21.94 9.10 0.31
CA ARG A 75 -21.61 7.76 -0.19
C ARG A 75 -20.10 7.67 -0.38
N GLN A 76 -19.55 6.57 0.04
CA GLN A 76 -18.23 6.16 -0.41
C GLN A 76 -18.40 5.35 -1.69
N HIS A 77 -17.71 5.73 -2.73
CA HIS A 77 -17.78 5.09 -4.04
C HIS A 77 -16.52 4.25 -4.29
N GLY A 78 -16.73 3.09 -4.87
CA GLY A 78 -15.73 2.22 -5.45
C GLY A 78 -16.10 1.88 -6.90
N VAL A 79 -15.93 0.64 -7.29
CA VAL A 79 -16.25 0.16 -8.64
C VAL A 79 -17.68 -0.43 -8.76
N GLU A 80 -18.50 -0.31 -7.74
CA GLU A 80 -19.85 -0.88 -7.66
C GLU A 80 -20.82 -0.34 -8.72
N CYS A 81 -20.54 0.84 -9.27
CA CYS A 81 -21.34 1.43 -10.33
C CYS A 81 -20.87 1.04 -11.75
N VAL A 82 -19.73 0.37 -11.85
CA VAL A 82 -19.16 -0.04 -13.15
C VAL A 82 -19.85 -1.33 -13.62
N PRO A 83 -20.38 -1.39 -14.86
CA PRO A 83 -20.97 -2.62 -15.40
C PRO A 83 -20.01 -3.80 -15.33
N LYS A 84 -20.51 -4.98 -14.93
CA LYS A 84 -19.69 -6.18 -14.69
C LYS A 84 -18.78 -6.55 -15.88
N PHE A 85 -19.28 -6.44 -17.11
CA PHE A 85 -18.50 -6.75 -18.31
C PHE A 85 -17.29 -5.80 -18.51
N LEU A 86 -17.39 -4.54 -18.04
CA LEU A 86 -16.26 -3.60 -18.05
C LEU A 86 -15.26 -3.90 -16.91
N LEU A 87 -15.77 -4.27 -15.75
CA LEU A 87 -14.90 -4.71 -14.64
C LEU A 87 -14.05 -5.90 -15.06
N GLU A 88 -14.66 -6.92 -15.66
CA GLU A 88 -13.98 -8.12 -16.14
C GLU A 88 -12.99 -7.80 -17.28
N LYS A 89 -13.42 -6.98 -18.26
CA LYS A 89 -12.59 -6.61 -19.41
C LYS A 89 -11.33 -5.83 -19.01
N TYR A 90 -11.45 -4.90 -18.08
CA TYR A 90 -10.37 -4.01 -17.67
C TYR A 90 -9.77 -4.36 -16.30
N SER A 91 -10.25 -5.43 -15.65
CA SER A 91 -9.77 -5.86 -14.35
C SER A 91 -9.74 -4.74 -13.29
N PHE A 92 -10.71 -3.80 -13.32
CA PHE A 92 -10.73 -2.65 -12.41
C PHE A 92 -10.86 -3.05 -10.94
N ASP A 93 -11.47 -4.20 -10.66
CA ASP A 93 -11.58 -4.78 -9.34
C ASP A 93 -10.24 -5.29 -8.78
N ARG A 94 -9.19 -5.37 -9.60
CA ARG A 94 -7.86 -5.84 -9.20
C ARG A 94 -6.97 -4.75 -8.60
N TYR A 95 -7.34 -3.49 -8.77
CA TYR A 95 -6.61 -2.36 -8.22
C TYR A 95 -7.15 -2.01 -6.83
N GLY A 96 -6.36 -2.18 -5.79
CA GLY A 96 -6.77 -1.87 -4.42
C GLY A 96 -7.57 -2.98 -3.75
N ASP A 97 -8.61 -2.59 -2.99
CA ASP A 97 -9.41 -3.50 -2.15
C ASP A 97 -10.71 -4.01 -2.78
N TYR A 98 -11.04 -3.59 -3.99
CA TYR A 98 -12.35 -3.82 -4.62
C TYR A 98 -12.73 -5.29 -4.77
N HIS A 99 -11.74 -6.19 -4.83
CA HIS A 99 -11.98 -7.63 -4.96
C HIS A 99 -12.15 -8.36 -3.63
N PHE A 100 -11.88 -7.72 -2.49
CA PHE A 100 -11.96 -8.38 -1.19
C PHE A 100 -12.76 -7.61 -0.12
N VAL A 101 -12.97 -6.31 -0.26
CA VAL A 101 -13.86 -5.51 0.59
C VAL A 101 -14.90 -4.80 -0.28
N PRO A 102 -16.15 -5.30 -0.29
CA PRO A 102 -17.18 -4.69 -1.12
C PRO A 102 -17.53 -3.27 -0.66
N TYR A 103 -17.54 -2.32 -1.58
CA TYR A 103 -18.09 -1.00 -1.36
C TYR A 103 -19.61 -1.09 -1.35
N SER A 104 -20.25 -0.64 -0.28
CA SER A 104 -21.70 -0.77 -0.14
C SER A 104 -22.48 0.10 -1.13
N GLY A 105 -21.91 1.21 -1.59
CA GLY A 105 -22.57 2.22 -2.41
C GLY A 105 -23.78 2.89 -1.73
N LYS A 106 -24.03 2.60 -0.45
CA LYS A 106 -25.18 3.12 0.30
C LYS A 106 -24.81 4.38 1.07
N ARG A 107 -25.79 5.30 1.19
CA ARG A 107 -25.60 6.52 1.97
C ARG A 107 -25.36 6.21 3.45
N GLY A 108 -24.32 6.83 4.01
CA GLY A 108 -23.96 6.71 5.41
C GLY A 108 -23.26 5.40 5.78
N GLN A 109 -22.83 4.61 4.79
CA GLN A 109 -21.99 3.43 4.99
C GLN A 109 -20.65 3.64 4.30
N SER A 110 -19.57 3.34 5.02
CA SER A 110 -18.20 3.47 4.54
C SER A 110 -17.27 2.49 5.22
N HIS A 111 -16.15 2.18 4.57
CA HIS A 111 -15.07 1.41 5.17
C HIS A 111 -13.70 2.03 4.86
N GLY A 112 -12.70 1.62 5.62
CA GLY A 112 -11.31 2.02 5.42
C GLY A 112 -10.35 1.08 6.15
N PHE A 113 -9.06 1.29 5.95
CA PHE A 113 -7.98 0.44 6.44
C PHE A 113 -7.07 1.21 7.38
N SER A 114 -6.54 0.53 8.35
CA SER A 114 -5.48 0.98 9.26
C SER A 114 -5.87 2.12 10.19
N TYR A 115 -6.61 3.14 9.72
CA TYR A 115 -7.13 4.20 10.57
C TYR A 115 -8.33 4.91 9.95
N CYS A 116 -9.12 5.51 10.82
CA CYS A 116 -10.19 6.45 10.46
C CYS A 116 -10.25 7.56 11.53
N TYR A 117 -10.86 8.69 11.17
CA TYR A 117 -11.17 9.72 12.16
C TYR A 117 -12.53 10.37 11.92
N PHE A 118 -13.10 10.88 13.00
CA PHE A 118 -14.27 11.73 13.00
C PHE A 118 -13.82 13.13 13.40
N ARG A 119 -14.03 14.13 12.53
CA ARG A 119 -13.54 15.49 12.74
C ARG A 119 -14.68 16.49 12.89
N ARG A 120 -14.63 17.31 13.93
CA ARG A 120 -15.51 18.45 14.15
C ARG A 120 -14.67 19.72 14.35
N GLY A 121 -14.68 20.61 13.36
CA GLY A 121 -13.78 21.77 13.37
C GLY A 121 -12.32 21.36 13.41
N LYS A 122 -11.62 21.68 14.51
CA LYS A 122 -10.21 21.30 14.75
C LYS A 122 -10.06 20.11 15.70
N THR A 123 -11.14 19.50 16.14
CA THR A 123 -11.10 18.35 17.04
C THR A 123 -11.27 17.06 16.24
N TYR A 124 -10.33 16.15 16.38
CA TYR A 124 -10.30 14.83 15.77
C TYR A 124 -10.54 13.76 16.84
N ARG A 125 -11.36 12.77 16.53
CA ARG A 125 -11.45 11.50 17.26
C ARG A 125 -10.86 10.44 16.35
N LEU A 126 -9.59 10.09 16.60
CA LEU A 126 -8.82 9.12 15.82
C LEU A 126 -9.04 7.70 16.36
N LEU A 127 -9.25 6.77 15.44
CA LEU A 127 -9.22 5.33 15.68
C LEU A 127 -8.23 4.72 14.71
N ALA A 128 -7.24 3.99 15.22
CA ALA A 128 -6.15 3.51 14.40
C ALA A 128 -5.67 2.13 14.84
N SER A 129 -5.03 1.41 13.95
CA SER A 129 -4.32 0.16 14.22
C SER A 129 -2.94 0.45 14.79
N LEU A 130 -2.46 -0.41 15.67
CA LEU A 130 -1.06 -0.42 16.15
C LEU A 130 -0.25 -1.60 15.62
N ASP A 131 -0.93 -2.62 15.07
CA ASP A 131 -0.27 -3.80 14.52
C ASP A 131 -1.17 -4.45 13.46
N GLU A 132 -0.62 -4.70 12.28
CA GLU A 132 -1.31 -5.37 11.19
C GLU A 132 -0.61 -6.64 10.69
N ALA A 133 0.44 -7.09 11.35
CA ALA A 133 1.08 -8.37 10.99
C ALA A 133 0.10 -9.56 11.03
N PRO A 134 -0.83 -9.66 12.01
CA PRO A 134 -1.84 -10.72 12.03
C PRO A 134 -2.93 -10.58 10.96
N GLY A 135 -3.07 -9.41 10.34
CA GLY A 135 -4.08 -9.09 9.34
C GLY A 135 -4.36 -7.58 9.28
N TYR A 136 -4.81 -7.07 8.14
CA TYR A 136 -5.25 -5.69 8.06
C TYR A 136 -6.38 -5.39 9.05
N THR A 137 -6.37 -4.19 9.61
CA THR A 137 -7.48 -3.68 10.42
C THR A 137 -8.41 -2.90 9.52
N ILE A 138 -9.63 -3.39 9.36
CA ILE A 138 -10.66 -2.80 8.52
C ILE A 138 -11.68 -2.14 9.43
N PHE A 139 -11.90 -0.84 9.26
CA PHE A 139 -12.92 -0.06 9.94
C PHE A 139 -14.13 0.08 9.02
N SER A 140 -15.33 -0.19 9.51
CA SER A 140 -16.59 0.03 8.80
C SER A 140 -17.54 0.83 9.66
N TYR A 141 -18.17 1.86 9.10
CA TYR A 141 -19.11 2.71 9.82
C TYR A 141 -20.47 2.71 9.14
N ASP A 142 -21.53 2.54 9.95
CA ASP A 142 -22.91 2.69 9.53
C ASP A 142 -23.56 3.82 10.33
N SER A 143 -23.86 4.94 9.66
CA SER A 143 -24.49 6.12 10.25
C SER A 143 -25.92 5.89 10.75
N ARG A 144 -26.65 4.92 10.16
CA ARG A 144 -28.03 4.61 10.57
C ARG A 144 -28.05 3.81 11.85
N ALA A 145 -27.17 2.83 11.94
CA ALA A 145 -26.97 2.02 13.14
C ALA A 145 -26.21 2.76 14.25
N ALA A 146 -25.54 3.88 13.91
CA ALA A 146 -24.57 4.56 14.76
C ALA A 146 -23.55 3.56 15.33
N GLN A 147 -23.00 2.71 14.46
CA GLN A 147 -22.12 1.62 14.82
C GLN A 147 -20.83 1.68 14.03
N LEU A 148 -19.73 1.54 14.73
CA LEU A 148 -18.42 1.26 14.17
C LEU A 148 -18.14 -0.23 14.35
N ARG A 149 -17.74 -0.88 13.26
CA ARG A 149 -17.29 -2.27 13.22
C ARG A 149 -15.81 -2.28 12.82
N ILE A 150 -15.03 -3.11 13.47
CA ILE A 150 -13.60 -3.29 13.23
C ILE A 150 -13.39 -4.78 12.95
N GLU A 151 -12.71 -5.08 11.85
CA GLU A 151 -12.39 -6.46 11.46
C GLU A 151 -10.89 -6.64 11.31
N ARG A 152 -10.42 -7.81 11.70
CA ARG A 152 -9.06 -8.29 11.41
C ARG A 152 -9.12 -9.23 10.22
N ASP A 153 -8.44 -8.88 9.13
CA ASP A 153 -8.34 -9.68 7.92
C ASP A 153 -7.31 -10.82 8.10
N CYS A 154 -7.72 -11.85 8.82
CA CYS A 154 -6.84 -12.97 9.20
C CYS A 154 -7.34 -14.35 8.70
N ALA A 155 -8.41 -14.37 7.91
CA ALA A 155 -9.01 -15.62 7.45
C ALA A 155 -8.03 -16.49 6.64
N GLY A 156 -8.08 -17.81 6.87
CA GLY A 156 -7.26 -18.78 6.15
C GLY A 156 -5.88 -19.06 6.77
N VAL A 157 -5.45 -18.29 7.77
CA VAL A 157 -4.16 -18.49 8.45
C VAL A 157 -4.28 -19.63 9.47
N GLN A 158 -3.32 -20.55 9.50
CA GLN A 158 -3.24 -21.62 10.49
C GLN A 158 -2.81 -21.06 11.84
N HIS A 159 -3.62 -21.33 12.86
CA HIS A 159 -3.32 -21.03 14.25
C HIS A 159 -2.97 -22.30 15.01
N THR A 160 -1.87 -22.28 15.73
CA THR A 160 -1.35 -23.46 16.46
C THR A 160 -2.01 -23.67 17.82
N GLY A 161 -2.96 -22.82 18.20
CA GLY A 161 -3.57 -22.75 19.52
C GLY A 161 -2.86 -21.78 20.46
N GLY A 162 -3.58 -21.30 21.48
CA GLY A 162 -3.09 -20.33 22.47
C GLY A 162 -3.50 -18.90 22.15
N SER A 163 -2.70 -17.94 22.59
CA SER A 163 -3.02 -16.53 22.55
C SER A 163 -2.91 -15.92 21.16
N PHE A 164 -4.02 -15.46 20.60
CA PHE A 164 -4.10 -14.75 19.33
C PHE A 164 -4.27 -13.23 19.57
N PRO A 165 -3.46 -12.36 18.95
CA PRO A 165 -3.60 -10.90 19.06
C PRO A 165 -4.74 -10.41 18.15
N ALA A 166 -5.99 -10.52 18.64
CA ALA A 166 -7.17 -10.17 17.86
C ALA A 166 -7.13 -8.72 17.39
N PHE A 167 -6.84 -7.78 18.29
CA PHE A 167 -6.71 -6.38 17.97
C PHE A 167 -5.63 -5.68 18.80
N SER A 168 -4.93 -4.76 18.16
CA SER A 168 -4.08 -3.72 18.77
C SER A 168 -4.54 -2.39 18.20
N LEU A 169 -5.33 -1.64 18.97
CA LEU A 169 -6.00 -0.42 18.53
C LEU A 169 -5.50 0.80 19.31
N PHE A 170 -5.66 1.97 18.73
CA PHE A 170 -5.35 3.25 19.35
C PHE A 170 -6.52 4.21 19.22
N PHE A 171 -6.87 4.89 20.31
CA PHE A 171 -7.96 5.85 20.39
C PHE A 171 -7.42 7.16 20.96
N ALA A 172 -7.57 8.25 20.21
CA ALA A 172 -7.17 9.58 20.65
C ALA A 172 -8.20 10.65 20.26
N GLU A 173 -8.33 11.69 21.08
CA GLU A 173 -9.16 12.86 20.83
C GLU A 173 -8.37 14.12 21.14
N GLY A 174 -8.26 15.01 20.17
CA GLY A 174 -7.50 16.25 20.27
C GLY A 174 -7.44 16.98 18.92
N THR A 175 -6.48 17.87 18.79
CA THR A 175 -6.13 18.48 17.50
C THR A 175 -5.48 17.46 16.57
N GLU A 176 -5.35 17.78 15.29
CA GLU A 176 -4.72 16.91 14.30
C GLU A 176 -3.33 16.45 14.74
N ASP A 177 -2.45 17.40 15.04
CA ASP A 177 -1.07 17.11 15.47
C ASP A 177 -1.05 16.23 16.73
N GLU A 178 -1.88 16.57 17.74
CA GLU A 178 -1.91 15.80 19.00
C GLU A 178 -2.28 14.33 18.79
N VAL A 179 -3.30 14.04 17.97
CA VAL A 179 -3.78 12.66 17.79
C VAL A 179 -2.85 11.83 16.92
N PHE A 180 -2.28 12.42 15.85
CA PHE A 180 -1.37 11.70 14.96
C PHE A 180 0.02 11.52 15.58
N ASP A 181 0.56 12.53 16.28
CA ASP A 181 1.83 12.41 16.98
C ASP A 181 1.75 11.35 18.08
N ALA A 182 0.65 11.32 18.85
CA ALA A 182 0.42 10.30 19.85
C ALA A 182 0.29 8.89 19.25
N TRP A 183 -0.37 8.76 18.10
CA TRP A 183 -0.46 7.47 17.41
C TRP A 183 0.90 7.00 16.88
N PHE A 184 1.67 7.86 16.20
CA PHE A 184 3.01 7.50 15.71
C PHE A 184 3.98 7.20 16.86
N ALA A 185 3.85 7.91 17.98
CA ALA A 185 4.61 7.58 19.20
C ALA A 185 4.25 6.19 19.75
N ALA A 186 2.95 5.83 19.77
CA ALA A 186 2.48 4.51 20.20
C ALA A 186 2.91 3.39 19.25
N LEU A 187 2.99 3.66 17.94
CA LEU A 187 3.55 2.75 16.93
C LEU A 187 5.06 2.56 17.07
N GLY A 188 5.76 3.46 17.77
CA GLY A 188 7.23 3.52 17.76
C GLY A 188 7.80 3.86 16.37
N CYS A 189 6.97 4.40 15.49
CA CYS A 189 7.34 4.73 14.12
C CYS A 189 7.85 6.17 14.01
N ARG A 190 8.93 6.34 13.25
CA ARG A 190 9.48 7.67 12.92
C ARG A 190 9.66 7.76 11.41
N PRO A 191 9.47 8.96 10.81
CA PRO A 191 9.77 9.16 9.41
C PRO A 191 11.27 8.90 9.16
N ARG A 192 11.57 8.23 8.06
CA ARG A 192 12.95 7.95 7.66
C ARG A 192 13.70 9.22 7.23
N THR A 193 12.95 10.19 6.72
CA THR A 193 13.47 11.50 6.34
C THR A 193 12.49 12.60 6.69
N THR A 194 13.00 13.76 7.07
CA THR A 194 12.24 15.00 7.24
C THR A 194 12.52 15.98 6.09
N ARG A 195 13.40 15.59 5.16
CA ARG A 195 13.75 16.42 4.01
C ARG A 195 12.53 16.50 3.07
N ARG A 196 12.16 17.72 2.73
CA ARG A 196 11.22 17.97 1.62
C ARG A 196 11.97 17.76 0.31
N LEU A 197 11.40 16.98 -0.58
CA LEU A 197 11.95 16.68 -1.90
C LEU A 197 11.02 17.28 -2.94
N ALA A 198 11.55 18.17 -3.78
CA ALA A 198 10.91 18.64 -5.00
C ALA A 198 11.63 18.03 -6.20
N GLY A 199 11.04 18.08 -7.38
CA GLY A 199 11.71 17.56 -8.55
C GLY A 199 10.82 17.38 -9.76
N TYR A 200 11.42 16.80 -10.77
CA TYR A 200 10.82 16.43 -12.04
C TYR A 200 10.55 14.92 -12.08
N SER A 201 9.46 14.55 -12.73
CA SER A 201 9.16 13.18 -13.14
C SER A 201 8.74 13.18 -14.61
N SER A 202 9.33 12.33 -15.42
CA SER A 202 9.01 12.24 -16.86
C SER A 202 7.56 11.80 -17.11
N TRP A 203 6.91 11.10 -16.15
CA TRP A 203 5.53 10.62 -16.27
C TRP A 203 4.56 11.75 -16.62
N TYR A 204 4.58 12.83 -15.86
CA TYR A 204 3.61 13.92 -16.03
C TYR A 204 3.87 14.82 -17.25
N ASN A 205 4.99 14.64 -17.93
CA ASN A 205 5.35 15.37 -19.15
C ASN A 205 5.23 14.50 -20.40
N ARG A 206 5.69 13.26 -20.35
CA ARG A 206 5.88 12.40 -21.54
C ARG A 206 5.18 11.05 -21.48
N TYR A 207 4.69 10.64 -20.30
CA TYR A 207 4.24 9.26 -20.06
C TYR A 207 5.33 8.26 -20.46
N GLN A 208 4.98 7.20 -21.17
CA GLN A 208 5.92 6.19 -21.68
C GLN A 208 6.69 6.60 -22.96
N ASN A 209 6.40 7.81 -23.49
CA ASN A 209 7.05 8.30 -24.72
C ASN A 209 8.37 8.98 -24.38
N ILE A 210 9.30 8.22 -23.82
CA ILE A 210 10.64 8.66 -23.41
C ILE A 210 11.70 7.87 -24.19
N ASP A 211 12.80 8.56 -24.45
CA ASP A 211 14.06 8.02 -24.96
C ASP A 211 15.23 8.83 -24.41
N GLU A 212 16.45 8.40 -24.70
CA GLU A 212 17.66 9.07 -24.22
C GLU A 212 17.71 10.57 -24.57
N ALA A 213 17.31 10.91 -25.80
CA ALA A 213 17.34 12.29 -26.27
C ALA A 213 16.33 13.16 -25.54
N SER A 214 15.09 12.69 -25.38
CA SER A 214 14.02 13.41 -24.69
C SER A 214 14.29 13.59 -23.20
N ILE A 215 14.87 12.58 -22.54
CA ILE A 215 15.28 12.67 -21.14
C ILE A 215 16.43 13.68 -20.97
N GLN A 216 17.38 13.72 -21.89
CA GLN A 216 18.46 14.70 -21.86
C GLN A 216 17.94 16.14 -22.11
N GLU A 217 16.95 16.29 -22.99
CA GLU A 217 16.27 17.59 -23.20
C GLU A 217 15.60 18.06 -21.91
N ASP A 218 14.81 17.18 -21.26
CA ASP A 218 14.12 17.49 -20.01
C ASP A 218 15.10 17.83 -18.87
N LEU A 219 16.21 17.09 -18.77
CA LEU A 219 17.26 17.37 -17.80
C LEU A 219 17.85 18.78 -18.00
N ASN A 220 18.10 19.18 -19.25
CA ASN A 220 18.58 20.52 -19.55
C ASN A 220 17.57 21.61 -19.18
N GLY A 221 16.26 21.37 -19.40
CA GLY A 221 15.20 22.24 -18.96
C GLY A 221 15.12 22.37 -17.43
N CYS A 222 15.30 21.25 -16.72
CA CYS A 222 15.27 21.22 -15.25
C CYS A 222 16.36 22.07 -14.60
N LYS A 223 17.54 22.23 -15.22
CA LYS A 223 18.64 23.08 -14.71
C LYS A 223 18.21 24.53 -14.46
N THR A 224 17.18 25.03 -15.14
CA THR A 224 16.68 26.38 -14.98
C THR A 224 15.52 26.50 -13.99
N LEU A 225 14.87 25.39 -13.66
CA LEU A 225 13.64 25.33 -12.87
C LEU A 225 13.84 24.83 -11.45
N PHE A 226 14.78 23.89 -11.26
CA PHE A 226 15.02 23.20 -10.00
C PHE A 226 16.37 23.54 -9.39
N ARG A 227 16.56 23.18 -8.12
CA ARG A 227 17.76 23.51 -7.33
C ARG A 227 18.63 22.27 -7.14
N ALA A 228 19.88 22.50 -6.82
CA ALA A 228 20.77 21.42 -6.41
C ALA A 228 20.16 20.62 -5.24
N GLY A 229 20.16 19.31 -5.39
CA GLY A 229 19.58 18.35 -4.47
C GLY A 229 18.10 18.05 -4.72
N ASP A 230 17.42 18.71 -5.66
CA ASP A 230 16.09 18.28 -6.10
C ASP A 230 16.20 16.97 -6.93
N LEU A 231 15.06 16.32 -7.16
CA LEU A 231 14.99 15.03 -7.86
C LEU A 231 14.81 15.22 -9.37
N PHE A 232 15.58 14.48 -10.14
CA PHE A 232 15.29 14.21 -11.55
C PHE A 232 14.97 12.72 -11.71
N GLN A 233 13.70 12.41 -12.02
CA GLN A 233 13.20 11.04 -12.06
C GLN A 233 12.80 10.63 -13.48
N ILE A 234 13.37 9.51 -13.95
CA ILE A 234 12.96 8.78 -15.14
C ILE A 234 11.87 7.80 -14.71
N ASP A 235 10.66 7.96 -15.26
CA ASP A 235 9.48 7.14 -14.93
C ASP A 235 9.31 5.98 -15.92
N ASP A 236 8.17 5.27 -15.89
CA ASP A 236 7.79 4.15 -16.76
C ASP A 236 8.08 4.44 -18.25
N GLY A 237 8.60 3.46 -18.95
CA GLY A 237 8.89 3.50 -20.39
C GLY A 237 10.37 3.42 -20.77
N TRP A 238 11.27 3.27 -19.80
CA TRP A 238 12.70 3.04 -20.06
C TRP A 238 13.03 1.57 -20.36
N GLU A 239 12.25 0.66 -19.82
CA GLU A 239 12.36 -0.80 -19.99
C GLU A 239 11.66 -1.26 -21.28
N ARG A 240 12.03 -2.44 -21.78
CA ARG A 240 11.33 -3.06 -22.93
C ARG A 240 9.92 -3.46 -22.53
N LYS A 241 9.79 -4.10 -21.39
CA LYS A 241 8.56 -4.61 -20.81
C LYS A 241 8.67 -4.58 -19.28
N VAL A 242 7.57 -4.28 -18.61
CA VAL A 242 7.51 -4.34 -17.15
C VAL A 242 7.80 -5.77 -16.67
N GLY A 243 8.84 -5.91 -15.87
CA GLY A 243 9.39 -7.19 -15.45
C GLY A 243 10.83 -7.44 -15.96
N ASP A 244 11.18 -6.93 -17.14
CA ASP A 244 12.48 -7.11 -17.76
C ASP A 244 13.45 -5.98 -17.32
N TRP A 245 13.83 -5.95 -16.03
CA TRP A 245 14.45 -4.80 -15.38
C TRP A 245 15.97 -4.70 -15.52
N LEU A 246 16.66 -5.75 -16.00
CA LEU A 246 18.11 -5.79 -15.97
C LEU A 246 18.79 -4.97 -17.07
N GLU A 247 18.01 -4.63 -18.12
CA GLU A 247 18.51 -3.82 -19.23
C GLU A 247 17.41 -2.88 -19.74
N PRO A 248 17.75 -1.63 -20.09
CA PRO A 248 16.81 -0.72 -20.72
C PRO A 248 16.49 -1.17 -22.15
N ASP A 249 15.43 -0.60 -22.73
CA ASP A 249 15.11 -0.76 -24.15
C ASP A 249 16.25 -0.14 -25.00
N PRO A 250 17.07 -0.94 -25.71
CA PRO A 250 18.20 -0.43 -26.46
C PRO A 250 17.78 0.43 -27.69
N ALA A 251 16.52 0.34 -28.12
CA ALA A 251 16.02 1.22 -29.17
C ALA A 251 15.77 2.64 -28.64
N LYS A 252 15.46 2.78 -27.35
CA LYS A 252 15.20 4.05 -26.68
C LYS A 252 16.45 4.58 -25.95
N PHE A 253 17.21 3.69 -25.33
CA PHE A 253 18.38 4.00 -24.48
C PHE A 253 19.62 3.22 -24.94
N PRO A 254 20.17 3.53 -26.12
CA PRO A 254 21.28 2.75 -26.71
C PRO A 254 22.57 2.82 -25.87
N ASN A 255 22.75 3.87 -25.05
CA ASN A 255 23.92 4.02 -24.17
C ASN A 255 23.64 3.56 -22.73
N GLY A 256 22.46 2.97 -22.46
CA GLY A 256 22.01 2.57 -21.12
C GLY A 256 21.57 3.74 -20.27
N LEU A 257 21.31 3.48 -18.97
CA LEU A 257 20.78 4.49 -18.05
C LEU A 257 21.87 5.16 -17.18
N ARG A 258 23.03 4.54 -17.03
CA ARG A 258 24.14 5.10 -16.24
C ARG A 258 24.56 6.50 -16.68
N PRO A 259 24.74 6.81 -17.98
CA PRO A 259 25.11 8.15 -18.42
C PRO A 259 24.06 9.21 -18.06
N LEU A 260 22.77 8.85 -17.99
CA LEU A 260 21.71 9.78 -17.62
C LEU A 260 21.70 10.06 -16.10
N ALA A 261 21.99 9.05 -15.28
CA ALA A 261 22.16 9.23 -13.85
C ALA A 261 23.38 10.11 -13.55
N ASP A 262 24.51 9.86 -14.21
CA ASP A 262 25.72 10.68 -14.09
C ASP A 262 25.47 12.14 -14.52
N ALA A 263 24.74 12.37 -15.62
CA ALA A 263 24.38 13.71 -16.09
C ALA A 263 23.43 14.44 -15.12
N ALA A 264 22.52 13.72 -14.46
CA ALA A 264 21.68 14.29 -13.38
C ALA A 264 22.55 14.73 -12.19
N HIS A 265 23.51 13.91 -11.78
CA HIS A 265 24.45 14.24 -10.70
C HIS A 265 25.35 15.42 -11.06
N GLU A 266 25.89 15.49 -12.28
CA GLU A 266 26.69 16.62 -12.76
C GLU A 266 25.87 17.93 -12.77
N SER A 267 24.54 17.81 -12.93
CA SER A 267 23.60 18.93 -12.85
C SER A 267 23.19 19.28 -11.41
N GLY A 268 23.71 18.52 -10.42
CA GLY A 268 23.43 18.71 -9.00
C GLY A 268 22.13 18.09 -8.49
N PHE A 269 21.46 17.26 -9.30
CA PHE A 269 20.21 16.58 -8.93
C PHE A 269 20.45 15.20 -8.31
N LEU A 270 19.46 14.71 -7.54
CA LEU A 270 19.33 13.29 -7.25
C LEU A 270 18.75 12.60 -8.47
N ALA A 271 19.29 11.45 -8.85
CA ALA A 271 18.78 10.63 -9.93
C ALA A 271 17.75 9.62 -9.40
N GLY A 272 16.54 9.61 -9.97
CA GLY A 272 15.46 8.67 -9.63
C GLY A 272 15.08 7.78 -10.81
N LEU A 273 14.69 6.52 -10.51
CA LEU A 273 14.20 5.57 -11.50
C LEU A 273 12.92 4.91 -11.04
N TRP A 274 11.97 4.71 -11.96
CA TRP A 274 10.73 3.99 -11.73
C TRP A 274 10.90 2.48 -11.91
N LEU A 275 10.25 1.68 -11.06
CA LEU A 275 10.15 0.23 -11.12
C LEU A 275 8.78 -0.22 -10.60
N ALA A 276 8.27 -1.35 -11.10
CA ALA A 276 7.14 -2.08 -10.54
C ALA A 276 7.58 -3.50 -10.12
N PRO A 277 8.30 -3.64 -8.99
CA PRO A 277 9.12 -4.81 -8.71
C PRO A 277 8.32 -6.10 -8.45
N PHE A 278 7.08 -6.00 -8.00
CA PHE A 278 6.28 -7.17 -7.62
C PHE A 278 5.33 -7.67 -8.69
N VAL A 279 5.45 -7.11 -9.89
CA VAL A 279 4.59 -7.49 -11.02
C VAL A 279 5.41 -7.63 -12.30
N CYS A 280 4.87 -8.38 -13.26
CA CYS A 280 5.40 -8.43 -14.61
C CYS A 280 4.29 -8.41 -15.64
N GLU A 281 4.55 -7.72 -16.75
CA GLU A 281 3.68 -7.67 -17.91
C GLU A 281 3.59 -9.04 -18.58
N LYS A 282 2.41 -9.40 -19.11
CA LYS A 282 2.16 -10.69 -19.76
C LYS A 282 3.11 -10.97 -20.94
N GLU A 283 3.53 -9.93 -21.64
CA GLU A 283 4.41 -10.04 -22.80
C GLU A 283 5.90 -9.94 -22.45
N SER A 284 6.29 -9.72 -21.17
CA SER A 284 7.69 -9.70 -20.77
C SER A 284 8.40 -11.04 -20.99
N LEU A 285 9.71 -11.00 -21.12
CA LEU A 285 10.54 -12.20 -21.16
C LEU A 285 10.48 -12.93 -19.82
N LEU A 286 10.50 -12.19 -18.71
CA LEU A 286 10.35 -12.75 -17.38
C LEU A 286 9.09 -13.61 -17.24
N CYS A 287 7.95 -13.11 -17.70
CA CYS A 287 6.69 -13.85 -17.65
C CYS A 287 6.71 -15.12 -18.51
N LYS A 288 7.35 -15.08 -19.67
CA LYS A 288 7.44 -16.20 -20.63
C LYS A 288 8.43 -17.28 -20.19
N ASP A 289 9.59 -16.84 -19.68
CA ASP A 289 10.69 -17.75 -19.35
C ASP A 289 10.53 -18.36 -17.94
N HIS A 290 9.80 -17.66 -17.04
CA HIS A 290 9.61 -18.06 -15.66
C HIS A 290 8.13 -18.06 -15.23
N PRO A 291 7.25 -18.87 -15.85
CA PRO A 291 5.84 -18.94 -15.47
C PRO A 291 5.63 -19.48 -14.04
N ASP A 292 6.60 -20.19 -13.48
CA ASP A 292 6.66 -20.70 -12.12
C ASP A 292 6.93 -19.59 -11.07
N TRP A 293 7.41 -18.41 -11.48
CA TRP A 293 7.60 -17.25 -10.62
C TRP A 293 6.31 -16.46 -10.38
N LEU A 294 5.25 -16.77 -11.14
CA LEU A 294 3.99 -16.05 -11.03
C LEU A 294 3.18 -16.56 -9.85
N LEU A 295 2.64 -15.64 -9.06
CA LEU A 295 1.72 -15.97 -7.98
C LEU A 295 0.46 -16.62 -8.53
N GLN A 296 0.12 -17.81 -8.04
CA GLN A 296 -1.00 -18.61 -8.51
C GLN A 296 -2.23 -18.44 -7.62
N ALA A 297 -3.40 -18.36 -8.23
CA ALA A 297 -4.69 -18.50 -7.58
C ALA A 297 -5.56 -19.45 -8.43
N ASP A 298 -6.12 -20.49 -7.80
CA ASP A 298 -6.94 -21.51 -8.48
C ASP A 298 -6.26 -22.13 -9.71
N GLY A 299 -4.94 -22.31 -9.64
CA GLY A 299 -4.12 -22.89 -10.72
C GLY A 299 -3.90 -21.96 -11.92
N GLN A 300 -4.15 -20.66 -11.78
CA GLN A 300 -3.91 -19.65 -12.80
C GLN A 300 -3.08 -18.49 -12.23
N PRO A 301 -2.21 -17.85 -13.05
CA PRO A 301 -1.50 -16.67 -12.63
C PRO A 301 -2.44 -15.53 -12.20
N TRP A 302 -2.17 -14.93 -11.04
CA TRP A 302 -2.98 -13.83 -10.52
C TRP A 302 -2.78 -12.56 -11.31
N CYS A 303 -3.83 -12.14 -12.03
CA CYS A 303 -3.85 -10.87 -12.75
C CYS A 303 -4.06 -9.72 -11.78
N CYS A 304 -3.15 -8.74 -11.78
CA CYS A 304 -3.20 -7.55 -10.92
C CYS A 304 -3.82 -6.34 -11.61
N GLY A 305 -4.04 -6.38 -12.94
CA GLY A 305 -4.62 -5.26 -13.65
C GLY A 305 -4.44 -5.36 -15.16
N CYS A 306 -4.88 -4.31 -15.88
CA CYS A 306 -4.92 -4.26 -17.34
C CYS A 306 -3.91 -3.29 -17.96
N ASN A 307 -3.07 -2.59 -17.17
CA ASN A 307 -2.02 -1.74 -17.72
C ASN A 307 -1.12 -2.54 -18.65
N TRP A 308 -0.50 -1.86 -19.62
CA TRP A 308 0.35 -2.46 -20.65
C TRP A 308 -0.39 -3.57 -21.42
N SER A 309 0.13 -4.78 -21.46
CA SER A 309 -0.56 -5.98 -22.01
C SER A 309 -1.41 -6.73 -20.97
N GLY A 310 -1.66 -6.13 -19.79
CA GLY A 310 -2.08 -6.79 -18.56
C GLY A 310 -0.88 -7.36 -17.82
N PHE A 311 -0.97 -7.49 -16.49
CA PHE A 311 0.17 -7.88 -15.69
C PHE A 311 -0.20 -8.84 -14.55
N TYR A 312 0.77 -9.68 -14.17
CA TYR A 312 0.65 -10.68 -13.13
C TYR A 312 1.49 -10.32 -11.91
N ALA A 313 1.05 -10.79 -10.74
CA ALA A 313 1.85 -10.73 -9.52
C ALA A 313 3.00 -11.75 -9.57
N LEU A 314 4.17 -11.36 -9.08
CA LEU A 314 5.26 -12.26 -8.80
C LEU A 314 5.08 -12.91 -7.42
N ASP A 315 5.48 -14.17 -7.29
CA ASP A 315 5.46 -14.84 -5.98
C ASP A 315 6.70 -14.47 -5.17
N ILE A 316 6.54 -13.56 -4.21
CA ILE A 316 7.62 -13.12 -3.32
C ILE A 316 8.14 -14.24 -2.38
N ASP A 317 7.46 -15.39 -2.30
CA ASP A 317 7.93 -16.55 -1.55
C ASP A 317 8.90 -17.41 -2.37
N HIS A 318 8.94 -17.21 -3.70
CA HIS A 318 9.84 -17.94 -4.56
C HIS A 318 11.28 -17.42 -4.41
N PRO A 319 12.27 -18.28 -4.03
CA PRO A 319 13.63 -17.80 -3.77
C PRO A 319 14.31 -17.15 -4.97
N GLU A 320 14.04 -17.64 -6.19
CA GLU A 320 14.61 -17.07 -7.42
C GLU A 320 14.02 -15.72 -7.78
N VAL A 321 12.73 -15.46 -7.45
CA VAL A 321 12.13 -14.14 -7.56
C VAL A 321 12.86 -13.16 -6.65
N GLN A 322 13.13 -13.53 -5.40
CA GLN A 322 13.87 -12.68 -4.48
C GLN A 322 15.29 -12.43 -4.97
N ALA A 323 15.97 -13.46 -5.49
CA ALA A 323 17.33 -13.32 -6.03
C ALA A 323 17.35 -12.41 -7.26
N TYR A 324 16.39 -12.57 -8.16
CA TYR A 324 16.23 -11.70 -9.34
C TYR A 324 15.99 -10.24 -8.94
N LEU A 325 15.03 -9.99 -8.05
CA LEU A 325 14.74 -8.63 -7.60
C LEU A 325 15.93 -8.00 -6.89
N LYS A 326 16.64 -8.76 -6.06
CA LYS A 326 17.90 -8.26 -5.47
C LYS A 326 18.91 -7.83 -6.55
N GLN A 327 19.09 -8.65 -7.58
CA GLN A 327 19.98 -8.31 -8.71
C GLN A 327 19.50 -7.03 -9.43
N VAL A 328 18.19 -6.85 -9.60
CA VAL A 328 17.60 -5.62 -10.17
C VAL A 328 17.97 -4.40 -9.34
N PHE A 329 17.80 -4.47 -8.01
CA PHE A 329 18.15 -3.35 -7.12
C PHE A 329 19.64 -3.07 -7.09
N ASP A 330 20.49 -4.12 -7.10
CA ASP A 330 21.95 -3.95 -7.21
C ASP A 330 22.30 -3.25 -8.55
N ARG A 331 21.70 -3.67 -9.67
CA ARG A 331 21.89 -3.06 -10.99
C ARG A 331 21.51 -1.57 -11.00
N VAL A 332 20.31 -1.24 -10.49
CA VAL A 332 19.80 0.14 -10.51
C VAL A 332 20.58 1.05 -9.56
N LEU A 333 20.81 0.59 -8.34
CA LEU A 333 21.34 1.44 -7.28
C LEU A 333 22.88 1.49 -7.23
N GLN A 334 23.55 0.40 -7.65
CA GLN A 334 25.00 0.32 -7.61
C GLN A 334 25.60 0.52 -9.03
N ASP A 335 25.16 -0.30 -10.00
CA ASP A 335 25.78 -0.26 -11.33
C ASP A 335 25.36 1.01 -12.11
N TRP A 336 24.08 1.38 -12.09
CA TRP A 336 23.59 2.59 -12.76
C TRP A 336 23.66 3.85 -11.88
N GLY A 337 23.78 3.71 -10.56
CA GLY A 337 24.07 4.79 -9.64
C GLY A 337 22.89 5.66 -9.25
N PHE A 338 21.63 5.19 -9.39
CA PHE A 338 20.46 5.95 -8.95
C PHE A 338 20.42 6.11 -7.43
N ASP A 339 19.85 7.23 -6.95
CA ASP A 339 19.72 7.59 -5.54
C ASP A 339 18.35 7.28 -4.97
N LEU A 340 17.34 7.25 -5.83
CA LEU A 340 15.96 7.04 -5.48
C LEU A 340 15.32 6.05 -6.44
N VAL A 341 14.51 5.15 -5.90
CA VAL A 341 13.61 4.31 -6.70
C VAL A 341 12.16 4.68 -6.37
N LYS A 342 11.37 5.02 -7.41
CA LYS A 342 9.91 5.04 -7.32
C LYS A 342 9.42 3.62 -7.54
N LEU A 343 8.84 3.03 -6.51
CA LEU A 343 8.37 1.65 -6.53
C LEU A 343 6.84 1.63 -6.61
N ASP A 344 6.35 1.16 -7.74
CA ASP A 344 4.94 1.24 -8.10
C ASP A 344 4.23 -0.12 -8.07
N PHE A 345 2.90 -0.12 -8.07
CA PHE A 345 2.05 -1.32 -8.02
C PHE A 345 2.41 -2.26 -6.85
N LEU A 346 2.86 -1.71 -5.72
CA LEU A 346 3.37 -2.49 -4.60
C LEU A 346 2.32 -3.40 -3.96
N TYR A 347 1.02 -3.08 -4.10
CA TYR A 347 -0.07 -3.96 -3.66
C TYR A 347 0.00 -5.37 -4.30
N GLY A 348 0.64 -5.50 -5.46
CA GLY A 348 0.82 -6.77 -6.16
C GLY A 348 1.62 -7.81 -5.38
N ALA A 349 2.41 -7.41 -4.36
CA ALA A 349 3.17 -8.35 -3.54
C ALA A 349 2.28 -9.30 -2.71
N ALA A 350 1.09 -8.85 -2.30
CA ALA A 350 0.24 -9.61 -1.38
C ALA A 350 -1.25 -9.43 -1.69
N PRO A 351 -1.75 -9.85 -2.85
CA PRO A 351 -3.17 -9.78 -3.18
C PRO A 351 -4.02 -10.69 -2.28
N PHE A 352 -3.42 -11.73 -1.69
CA PHE A 352 -4.02 -12.62 -0.70
C PHE A 352 -2.94 -13.17 0.25
N GLY A 353 -3.39 -13.66 1.42
CA GLY A 353 -2.57 -14.41 2.37
C GLY A 353 -2.44 -15.88 2.00
N ASN A 354 -1.84 -16.64 2.89
CA ASN A 354 -1.73 -18.09 2.78
C ASN A 354 -1.92 -18.75 4.17
N ALA A 355 -1.75 -20.06 4.25
CA ALA A 355 -1.87 -20.77 5.53
C ALA A 355 -0.83 -20.34 6.59
N ARG A 356 0.27 -19.69 6.22
CA ARG A 356 1.34 -19.27 7.14
C ARG A 356 1.16 -17.84 7.64
N GLU A 357 0.64 -16.96 6.79
CA GLU A 357 0.54 -15.53 7.09
C GLU A 357 -0.63 -14.85 6.37
N SER A 358 -1.14 -13.80 6.98
CA SER A 358 -2.15 -12.94 6.39
C SER A 358 -1.61 -12.13 5.21
N ARG A 359 -2.49 -11.51 4.43
CA ARG A 359 -2.09 -10.54 3.39
C ARG A 359 -1.21 -9.41 3.94
N ALA A 360 -1.59 -8.89 5.10
CA ALA A 360 -0.86 -7.80 5.72
C ALA A 360 0.53 -8.23 6.19
N GLY A 361 0.67 -9.41 6.78
CA GLY A 361 1.95 -9.99 7.15
C GLY A 361 2.85 -10.19 5.93
N ARG A 362 2.29 -10.75 4.85
CA ARG A 362 3.01 -10.92 3.58
C ARG A 362 3.47 -9.59 2.99
N MET A 363 2.60 -8.56 3.03
CA MET A 363 2.97 -7.22 2.56
C MET A 363 4.07 -6.59 3.42
N GLN A 364 4.00 -6.70 4.74
CA GLN A 364 5.06 -6.19 5.62
C GLN A 364 6.41 -6.85 5.32
N ARG A 365 6.41 -8.18 5.10
CA ARG A 365 7.62 -8.91 4.72
C ARG A 365 8.15 -8.47 3.35
N ALA A 366 7.29 -8.27 2.36
CA ALA A 366 7.67 -7.74 1.05
C ALA A 366 8.31 -6.36 1.16
N MET A 367 7.73 -5.47 1.95
CA MET A 367 8.27 -4.13 2.17
C MET A 367 9.62 -4.16 2.91
N ALA A 368 9.79 -5.07 3.88
CA ALA A 368 11.06 -5.28 4.57
C ALA A 368 12.16 -5.80 3.60
N LEU A 369 11.82 -6.70 2.68
CA LEU A 369 12.74 -7.14 1.61
C LEU A 369 13.17 -5.97 0.73
N LEU A 370 12.22 -5.14 0.25
CA LEU A 370 12.55 -3.94 -0.54
C LEU A 370 13.54 -3.04 0.20
N ARG A 371 13.28 -2.75 1.47
CA ARG A 371 14.20 -1.92 2.25
C ARG A 371 15.57 -2.56 2.40
N SER A 372 15.62 -3.87 2.60
CA SER A 372 16.89 -4.59 2.70
C SER A 372 17.73 -4.52 1.42
N TRP A 373 17.07 -4.53 0.24
CA TRP A 373 17.74 -4.41 -1.05
C TRP A 373 18.15 -2.97 -1.39
N CYS A 374 17.34 -2.00 -0.97
CA CYS A 374 17.62 -0.56 -1.19
C CYS A 374 18.64 0.01 -0.20
N GLY A 375 18.89 -0.63 0.96
CA GLY A 375 19.78 -0.09 1.99
C GLY A 375 19.38 1.32 2.41
N ASP A 376 20.27 2.28 2.28
CA ASP A 376 20.06 3.70 2.64
C ASP A 376 19.56 4.56 1.46
N LYS A 377 19.39 3.99 0.28
CA LYS A 377 18.84 4.70 -0.88
C LYS A 377 17.37 5.06 -0.65
N LEU A 378 16.91 6.11 -1.29
CA LEU A 378 15.54 6.63 -1.11
C LEU A 378 14.52 5.76 -1.82
N ILE A 379 13.39 5.52 -1.15
CA ILE A 379 12.22 4.83 -1.71
C ILE A 379 11.04 5.80 -1.75
N LEU A 380 10.48 6.01 -2.93
CA LEU A 380 9.18 6.65 -3.14
C LEU A 380 8.14 5.54 -3.40
N GLY A 381 7.33 5.23 -2.40
CA GLY A 381 6.27 4.22 -2.51
C GLY A 381 5.07 4.73 -3.31
N CYS A 382 4.55 3.88 -4.20
CA CYS A 382 3.40 4.17 -5.04
C CYS A 382 2.50 2.92 -5.14
N GLY A 383 1.18 3.07 -5.06
CA GLY A 383 0.27 1.92 -5.00
C GLY A 383 0.58 0.97 -3.84
N VAL A 384 0.98 1.49 -2.69
CA VAL A 384 1.36 0.71 -1.52
C VAL A 384 0.30 0.81 -0.42
N PRO A 385 -0.08 -0.30 0.23
CA PRO A 385 -0.87 -0.26 1.45
C PRO A 385 -0.17 0.60 2.51
N VAL A 386 -0.92 1.51 3.14
CA VAL A 386 -0.35 2.64 3.87
C VAL A 386 0.45 2.19 5.09
N MET A 387 -0.13 1.35 5.97
CA MET A 387 0.55 0.98 7.21
C MET A 387 1.81 0.12 7.02
N PRO A 388 1.86 -0.86 6.09
CA PRO A 388 3.09 -1.58 5.77
C PRO A 388 4.24 -0.71 5.22
N ALA A 389 3.92 0.51 4.74
CA ALA A 389 4.92 1.46 4.25
C ALA A 389 5.60 2.27 5.37
N PHE A 390 5.00 2.34 6.57
CA PHE A 390 5.51 3.14 7.69
C PHE A 390 6.90 2.68 8.12
N GLY A 391 7.84 3.65 8.20
CA GLY A 391 9.23 3.39 8.57
C GLY A 391 10.06 2.63 7.51
N ILE A 392 9.45 2.25 6.39
CA ILE A 392 10.09 1.53 5.27
C ILE A 392 10.40 2.47 4.12
N VAL A 393 9.41 3.21 3.63
CA VAL A 393 9.59 4.18 2.55
C VAL A 393 10.02 5.55 3.10
N ASP A 394 10.68 6.34 2.26
CA ASP A 394 11.10 7.69 2.60
C ASP A 394 10.04 8.70 2.18
N TYR A 395 9.34 8.43 1.09
CA TYR A 395 8.24 9.22 0.54
C TYR A 395 7.13 8.33 0.01
N CYS A 396 5.90 8.86 -0.06
CA CYS A 396 4.77 8.23 -0.74
C CYS A 396 4.15 9.18 -1.76
N ARG A 397 3.87 8.67 -2.96
CA ARG A 397 2.98 9.31 -3.90
C ARG A 397 1.55 9.02 -3.46
N ILE A 398 0.79 10.06 -3.16
CA ILE A 398 -0.60 9.98 -2.71
C ILE A 398 -1.55 10.53 -3.78
N GLY A 399 -2.77 10.02 -3.82
CA GLY A 399 -3.78 10.38 -4.81
C GLY A 399 -3.67 9.58 -6.12
N CYS A 400 -4.67 9.78 -6.99
CA CYS A 400 -4.71 9.18 -8.32
C CYS A 400 -3.82 9.95 -9.31
N ASP A 401 -3.51 9.32 -10.44
CA ASP A 401 -2.92 9.99 -11.61
C ASP A 401 -3.91 10.93 -12.28
#